data_9e8236c532f3af2848e75a6ae9ec7ac9
#
_entry.id   9e8236c532f3af2848e75a6ae9ec7ac9
#
_cell.length_a   1.000
_cell.length_b   1.000
_cell.length_c   1.000
_cell.angle_alpha   90.00
_cell.angle_beta   90.00
_cell.angle_gamma   90.00
#
_symmetry.space_group_name_H-M   'P 1'
#
loop_
_entity.id
_entity.type
_entity.pdbx_description
1 polymer ?
#
loop_
_entity_poly.entity_id
_entity_poly.type
_entity_poly.pdbx_seq_one_letter_code
_entity_poly.pdbx_strand_id
1 'polypeptide(L)'
;MTARIQMVFGLLLILLGGLIYLSFRPTTLLLFHALDRMGLMLLITDWRAWMSAYHPTEFVLYSLPGGLWAAAYILIILSLTGRTPLTQRVAIASMIPLAGIASELLQWGGLLPGIFDATDLLCYTLPLLFLIIYVIIKNFRIWQVFSTASVVSN
;
A
#
# COMPACT_ATOMS: atom_id res chain seq x y z
N MET A 1 -7.56 -12.04 -10.60
CA MET A 1 -6.31 -11.35 -11.03
C MET A 1 -5.18 -12.35 -10.97
N THR A 2 -4.36 -12.47 -12.02
CA THR A 2 -3.19 -13.38 -12.02
C THR A 2 -2.06 -12.79 -11.17
N ALA A 3 -1.14 -13.64 -10.67
CA ALA A 3 0.00 -13.18 -9.88
C ALA A 3 0.86 -12.13 -10.62
N ARG A 4 1.05 -12.29 -11.94
CA ARG A 4 1.80 -11.32 -12.76
C ARG A 4 1.13 -9.94 -12.76
N ILE A 5 -0.18 -9.89 -12.92
CA ILE A 5 -0.95 -8.64 -12.92
C ILE A 5 -0.86 -7.97 -11.54
N GLN A 6 -0.99 -8.75 -10.45
CA GLN A 6 -0.83 -8.21 -9.07
C GLN A 6 0.55 -7.60 -8.87
N MET A 7 1.61 -8.28 -9.32
CA MET A 7 2.99 -7.78 -9.23
C MET A 7 3.15 -6.46 -10.00
N VAL A 8 2.72 -6.41 -11.26
CA VAL A 8 2.84 -5.20 -12.08
C VAL A 8 2.09 -4.02 -11.46
N PHE A 9 0.85 -4.22 -11.03
CA PHE A 9 0.08 -3.17 -10.36
C PHE A 9 0.73 -2.73 -9.04
N GLY A 10 1.24 -3.67 -8.23
CA GLY A 10 1.96 -3.34 -7.01
C GLY A 10 3.19 -2.46 -7.29
N LEU A 11 3.98 -2.80 -8.28
CA LEU A 11 5.15 -2.00 -8.68
C LEU A 11 4.76 -0.61 -9.19
N LEU A 12 3.68 -0.51 -9.98
CA LEU A 12 3.15 0.78 -10.45
C LEU A 12 2.71 1.67 -9.28
N LEU A 13 2.05 1.11 -8.26
CA LEU A 13 1.64 1.86 -7.07
C LEU A 13 2.85 2.33 -6.24
N ILE A 14 3.91 1.50 -6.11
CA ILE A 14 5.17 1.94 -5.48
C ILE A 14 5.76 3.12 -6.23
N LEU A 15 5.86 3.01 -7.56
CA LEU A 15 6.42 4.08 -8.39
C LEU A 15 5.60 5.36 -8.28
N LEU A 16 4.27 5.27 -8.33
CA LEU A 16 3.39 6.43 -8.22
C LEU A 16 3.53 7.12 -6.84
N GLY A 17 3.46 6.35 -5.75
CA GLY A 17 3.68 6.89 -4.41
C GLY A 17 5.09 7.47 -4.24
N GLY A 18 6.10 6.81 -4.80
CA GLY A 18 7.48 7.28 -4.82
C GLY A 18 7.67 8.58 -5.60
N LEU A 19 7.04 8.71 -6.77
CA LEU A 19 7.08 9.94 -7.56
C LEU A 19 6.45 11.12 -6.81
N ILE A 20 5.28 10.92 -6.19
CA ILE A 20 4.63 11.96 -5.36
C ILE A 20 5.58 12.35 -4.22
N TYR A 21 6.14 11.36 -3.52
CA TYR A 21 7.06 11.60 -2.41
C TYR A 21 8.29 12.40 -2.84
N LEU A 22 8.96 11.99 -3.91
CA LEU A 22 10.15 12.66 -4.44
C LEU A 22 9.86 14.06 -4.94
N SER A 23 8.69 14.28 -5.53
CA SER A 23 8.31 15.59 -6.11
C SER A 23 8.07 16.64 -5.04
N PHE A 24 7.42 16.29 -3.94
CA PHE A 24 6.80 17.29 -3.07
C PHE A 24 7.24 17.23 -1.60
N ARG A 25 7.83 16.13 -1.12
CA ARG A 25 8.27 16.03 0.28
C ARG A 25 9.52 16.87 0.54
N PRO A 26 9.73 17.34 1.79
CA PRO A 26 10.93 18.08 2.17
C PRO A 26 12.20 17.26 1.91
N THR A 27 13.24 17.89 1.37
CA THR A 27 14.53 17.25 1.05
C THR A 27 15.36 16.93 2.31
N THR A 28 14.92 17.35 3.49
CA THR A 28 15.55 17.02 4.78
C THR A 28 15.28 15.59 5.27
N LEU A 29 14.41 14.84 4.58
CA LEU A 29 14.09 13.48 4.94
C LEU A 29 15.22 12.51 4.57
N LEU A 30 15.33 11.41 5.35
CA LEU A 30 16.42 10.43 5.25
C LEU A 30 16.61 9.87 3.82
N LEU A 31 15.52 9.70 3.08
CA LEU A 31 15.56 9.23 1.69
C LEU A 31 16.41 10.16 0.81
N PHE A 32 16.23 11.48 0.94
CA PHE A 32 16.98 12.44 0.13
C PHE A 32 18.47 12.45 0.48
N HIS A 33 18.82 12.25 1.74
CA HIS A 33 20.23 12.06 2.12
C HIS A 33 20.85 10.79 1.50
N ALA A 34 20.07 9.71 1.38
CA ALA A 34 20.52 8.51 0.69
C ALA A 34 20.71 8.75 -0.80
N LEU A 35 19.76 9.45 -1.44
CA LEU A 35 19.81 9.79 -2.87
C LEU A 35 20.96 10.75 -3.19
N ASP A 36 21.28 11.67 -2.28
CA ASP A 36 22.43 12.57 -2.39
C ASP A 36 23.75 11.80 -2.40
N ARG A 37 23.90 10.84 -1.47
CA ARG A 37 25.07 9.95 -1.45
C ARG A 37 25.23 9.10 -2.72
N MET A 38 24.12 8.83 -3.40
CA MET A 38 24.11 8.12 -4.69
C MET A 38 24.37 9.04 -5.89
N GLY A 39 24.52 10.35 -5.68
CA GLY A 39 24.73 11.34 -6.74
C GLY A 39 23.46 11.63 -7.58
N LEU A 40 22.28 11.28 -7.08
CA LEU A 40 21.00 11.43 -7.81
C LEU A 40 20.29 12.75 -7.56
N MET A 41 20.79 13.59 -6.63
CA MET A 41 20.12 14.84 -6.25
C MET A 41 19.94 15.83 -7.38
N LEU A 42 20.88 15.92 -8.31
CA LEU A 42 20.75 16.82 -9.47
C LEU A 42 19.52 16.49 -10.32
N LEU A 43 19.34 15.21 -10.66
CA LEU A 43 18.17 14.75 -11.43
C LEU A 43 16.86 15.02 -10.68
N ILE A 44 16.88 14.81 -9.36
CA ILE A 44 15.71 15.06 -8.51
C ILE A 44 15.39 16.55 -8.43
N THR A 45 16.40 17.41 -8.34
CA THR A 45 16.22 18.86 -8.29
C THR A 45 15.61 19.39 -9.58
N ASP A 46 16.09 18.94 -10.74
CA ASP A 46 15.54 19.31 -12.05
C ASP A 46 14.09 18.83 -12.20
N TRP A 47 13.81 17.58 -11.81
CA TRP A 47 12.45 17.08 -11.78
C TRP A 47 11.53 17.90 -10.88
N ARG A 48 11.98 18.23 -9.67
CA ARG A 48 11.21 19.06 -8.72
C ARG A 48 10.98 20.48 -9.24
N ALA A 49 11.95 21.07 -9.91
CA ALA A 49 11.80 22.37 -10.55
C ALA A 49 10.67 22.34 -11.60
N TRP A 50 10.61 21.27 -12.41
CA TRP A 50 9.51 21.08 -13.35
C TRP A 50 8.16 20.88 -12.66
N MET A 51 8.14 20.11 -11.55
CA MET A 51 6.92 19.86 -10.77
C MET A 51 6.48 21.02 -9.88
N SER A 52 7.28 22.09 -9.74
CA SER A 52 7.01 23.23 -8.86
C SER A 52 5.75 24.04 -9.24
N ALA A 53 5.32 23.96 -10.51
CA ALA A 53 4.10 24.57 -10.99
C ALA A 53 2.81 23.89 -10.46
N TYR A 54 2.92 22.67 -9.95
CA TYR A 54 1.79 21.89 -9.44
C TYR A 54 1.67 22.09 -7.93
N HIS A 55 0.46 22.38 -7.47
CA HIS A 55 0.12 22.57 -6.06
C HIS A 55 -0.91 21.52 -5.62
N PRO A 56 -0.48 20.27 -5.39
CA PRO A 56 -1.40 19.21 -4.95
C PRO A 56 -1.93 19.49 -3.55
N THR A 57 -3.09 18.91 -3.25
CA THR A 57 -3.71 19.00 -1.93
C THR A 57 -2.88 18.29 -0.87
N GLU A 58 -3.06 18.65 0.40
CA GLU A 58 -2.39 17.99 1.54
C GLU A 58 -2.62 16.47 1.55
N PHE A 59 -3.80 16.03 1.21
CA PHE A 59 -4.11 14.61 1.04
C PHE A 59 -3.16 13.91 0.05
N VAL A 60 -2.93 14.50 -1.12
CA VAL A 60 -2.02 13.94 -2.13
C VAL A 60 -0.57 13.95 -1.67
N LEU A 61 -0.19 14.98 -0.91
CA LEU A 61 1.19 15.14 -0.40
C LEU A 61 1.52 14.17 0.72
N TYR A 62 0.61 13.99 1.67
CA TYR A 62 0.90 13.35 2.94
C TYR A 62 0.30 11.95 3.05
N SER A 63 -0.96 11.77 2.72
CA SER A 63 -1.70 10.54 2.99
C SER A 63 -1.67 9.55 1.81
N LEU A 64 -1.86 10.04 0.58
CA LEU A 64 -1.95 9.18 -0.60
C LEU A 64 -0.73 8.27 -0.82
N PRO A 65 0.53 8.72 -0.70
CA PRO A 65 1.69 7.85 -0.88
C PRO A 65 1.69 6.66 0.09
N GLY A 66 1.34 6.88 1.36
CA GLY A 66 1.22 5.82 2.37
C GLY A 66 0.20 4.75 1.98
N GLY A 67 -0.99 5.18 1.53
CA GLY A 67 -2.05 4.30 1.05
C GLY A 67 -1.66 3.50 -0.20
N LEU A 68 -1.00 4.15 -1.16
CA LEU A 68 -0.49 3.49 -2.37
C LEU A 68 0.54 2.41 -2.03
N TRP A 69 1.45 2.69 -1.10
CA TRP A 69 2.47 1.72 -0.67
C TRP A 69 1.85 0.57 0.13
N ALA A 70 0.85 0.83 0.97
CA ALA A 70 0.10 -0.21 1.66
C ALA A 70 -0.64 -1.14 0.68
N ALA A 71 -1.31 -0.57 -0.32
CA ALA A 71 -1.97 -1.33 -1.39
C ALA A 71 -0.95 -2.12 -2.24
N ALA A 72 0.17 -1.50 -2.59
CA ALA A 72 1.26 -2.13 -3.32
C ALA A 72 1.81 -3.35 -2.56
N TYR A 73 2.06 -3.18 -1.27
CA TYR A 73 2.53 -4.26 -0.41
C TYR A 73 1.58 -5.46 -0.43
N ILE A 74 0.27 -5.24 -0.25
CA ILE A 74 -0.73 -6.30 -0.33
C ILE A 74 -0.64 -7.04 -1.67
N LEU A 75 -0.64 -6.32 -2.78
CA LEU A 75 -0.62 -6.92 -4.12
C LEU A 75 0.65 -7.74 -4.37
N ILE A 76 1.81 -7.23 -3.96
CA ILE A 76 3.10 -7.90 -4.11
C ILE A 76 3.14 -9.17 -3.25
N ILE A 77 2.75 -9.09 -1.98
CA ILE A 77 2.70 -10.26 -1.10
C ILE A 77 1.75 -11.33 -1.65
N LEU A 78 0.54 -10.95 -2.07
CA LEU A 78 -0.40 -11.90 -2.68
C LEU A 78 0.14 -12.55 -3.96
N SER A 79 0.93 -11.81 -4.74
CA SER A 79 1.60 -12.30 -5.94
C SER A 79 2.69 -13.34 -5.62
N LEU A 80 3.55 -13.03 -4.65
CA LEU A 80 4.69 -13.86 -4.27
C LEU A 80 4.27 -15.13 -3.51
N THR A 81 3.23 -15.04 -2.70
CA THR A 81 2.80 -16.11 -1.79
C THR A 81 1.72 -17.03 -2.39
N GLY A 82 1.60 -17.10 -3.72
CA GLY A 82 0.55 -17.83 -4.41
C GLY A 82 0.42 -19.32 -4.05
N ARG A 83 1.50 -19.94 -3.56
CA ARG A 83 1.56 -21.35 -3.18
C ARG A 83 1.35 -21.61 -1.67
N THR A 84 1.32 -20.57 -0.85
CA THR A 84 1.10 -20.71 0.60
C THR A 84 -0.39 -20.73 0.96
N PRO A 85 -0.78 -21.29 2.11
CA PRO A 85 -2.16 -21.26 2.60
C PRO A 85 -2.72 -19.84 2.65
N LEU A 86 -4.01 -19.67 2.34
CA LEU A 86 -4.66 -18.36 2.26
C LEU A 86 -4.53 -17.57 3.56
N THR A 87 -4.66 -18.23 4.70
CA THR A 87 -4.54 -17.60 6.03
C THR A 87 -3.17 -16.95 6.24
N GLN A 88 -2.09 -17.65 5.89
CA GLN A 88 -0.73 -17.10 6.00
C GLN A 88 -0.51 -15.93 5.03
N ARG A 89 -1.01 -16.06 3.80
CA ARG A 89 -0.93 -14.98 2.81
C ARG A 89 -1.61 -13.70 3.29
N VAL A 90 -2.81 -13.85 3.86
CA VAL A 90 -3.59 -12.74 4.38
C VAL A 90 -2.90 -12.13 5.60
N ALA A 91 -2.41 -12.98 6.52
CA ALA A 91 -1.69 -12.51 7.70
C ALA A 91 -0.47 -11.66 7.31
N ILE A 92 0.36 -12.14 6.37
CA ILE A 92 1.54 -11.38 5.91
C ILE A 92 1.10 -10.11 5.16
N ALA A 93 0.12 -10.21 4.25
CA ALA A 93 -0.33 -9.07 3.45
C ALA A 93 -0.99 -7.96 4.28
N SER A 94 -1.52 -8.26 5.47
CA SER A 94 -2.13 -7.27 6.36
C SER A 94 -1.14 -6.54 7.27
N MET A 95 0.12 -6.99 7.38
CA MET A 95 1.08 -6.46 8.37
C MET A 95 1.33 -4.94 8.21
N ILE A 96 1.65 -4.48 7.01
CA ILE A 96 1.94 -3.05 6.77
C ILE A 96 0.70 -2.17 6.95
N PRO A 97 -0.47 -2.47 6.36
CA PRO A 97 -1.67 -1.69 6.63
C PRO A 97 -2.05 -1.66 8.11
N LEU A 98 -1.98 -2.79 8.81
CA LEU A 98 -2.27 -2.83 10.25
C LEU A 98 -1.26 -2.02 11.08
N ALA A 99 0.03 -2.06 10.73
CA ALA A 99 1.03 -1.23 11.38
C ALA A 99 0.76 0.27 11.17
N GLY A 100 0.35 0.67 9.96
CA GLY A 100 -0.07 2.04 9.68
C GLY A 100 -1.29 2.46 10.51
N ILE A 101 -2.35 1.65 10.52
CA ILE A 101 -3.54 1.89 11.35
C ILE A 101 -3.17 1.99 12.83
N ALA A 102 -2.36 1.06 13.34
CA ALA A 102 -1.92 1.07 14.73
C ALA A 102 -1.11 2.33 15.05
N SER A 103 -0.23 2.79 14.14
CA SER A 103 0.52 4.03 14.29
C SER A 103 -0.40 5.23 14.48
N GLU A 104 -1.42 5.38 13.61
CA GLU A 104 -2.38 6.49 13.70
C GLU A 104 -3.18 6.44 15.01
N LEU A 105 -3.65 5.26 15.42
CA LEU A 105 -4.40 5.10 16.67
C LEU A 105 -3.53 5.39 17.90
N LEU A 106 -2.24 5.01 17.87
CA LEU A 106 -1.31 5.29 18.95
C LEU A 106 -0.93 6.79 19.02
N GLN A 107 -0.87 7.47 17.87
CA GLN A 107 -0.70 8.93 17.82
C GLN A 107 -1.95 9.63 18.38
N TRP A 108 -3.15 9.16 18.03
CA TRP A 108 -4.39 9.68 18.60
C TRP A 108 -4.44 9.53 20.12
N GLY A 109 -3.97 8.40 20.64
CA GLY A 109 -3.83 8.15 22.09
C GLY A 109 -2.66 8.84 22.76
N GLY A 110 -1.80 9.59 22.02
CA GLY A 110 -0.61 10.26 22.58
C GLY A 110 0.51 9.30 22.99
N LEU A 111 0.46 8.03 22.55
CA LEU A 111 1.44 7.00 22.87
C LEU A 111 2.63 6.99 21.89
N LEU A 112 2.47 7.54 20.69
CA LEU A 112 3.54 7.75 19.74
C LEU A 112 3.68 9.23 19.40
N PRO A 113 4.91 9.70 19.11
CA PRO A 113 5.12 11.06 18.61
C PRO A 113 4.53 11.18 17.20
N GLY A 114 3.86 12.30 16.92
CA GLY A 114 3.18 12.58 15.66
C GLY A 114 1.85 13.29 15.90
N ILE A 115 1.16 13.57 14.83
CA ILE A 115 -0.20 14.14 14.83
C ILE A 115 -1.10 13.15 14.13
N PHE A 116 -2.16 12.73 14.80
CA PHE A 116 -3.18 11.86 14.21
C PHE A 116 -3.79 12.52 12.97
N ASP A 117 -3.85 11.77 11.87
CA ASP A 117 -4.53 12.18 10.64
C ASP A 117 -5.56 11.12 10.21
N ALA A 118 -6.83 11.52 10.19
CA ALA A 118 -7.92 10.67 9.75
C ALA A 118 -7.78 10.24 8.28
N THR A 119 -7.14 11.04 7.44
CA THR A 119 -6.91 10.72 6.02
C THR A 119 -5.82 9.65 5.88
N ASP A 120 -4.78 9.67 6.70
CA ASP A 120 -3.77 8.60 6.78
C ASP A 120 -4.40 7.29 7.25
N LEU A 121 -5.23 7.35 8.30
CA LEU A 121 -5.98 6.18 8.78
C LEU A 121 -6.85 5.57 7.69
N LEU A 122 -7.58 6.39 6.90
CA LEU A 122 -8.36 5.92 5.77
C LEU A 122 -7.48 5.29 4.69
N CYS A 123 -6.34 5.89 4.37
CA CYS A 123 -5.41 5.40 3.36
C CYS A 123 -4.83 4.02 3.71
N TYR A 124 -4.66 3.68 4.99
CA TYR A 124 -4.26 2.34 5.42
C TYR A 124 -5.45 1.38 5.51
N THR A 125 -6.62 1.86 5.91
CA THR A 125 -7.83 1.03 6.10
C THR A 125 -8.40 0.55 4.77
N LEU A 126 -8.45 1.39 3.73
CA LEU A 126 -9.02 1.05 2.44
C LEU A 126 -8.35 -0.16 1.78
N PRO A 127 -7.01 -0.24 1.64
CA PRO A 127 -6.34 -1.43 1.09
C PRO A 127 -6.63 -2.69 1.90
N LEU A 128 -6.68 -2.58 3.23
CA LEU A 128 -7.03 -3.71 4.11
C LEU A 128 -8.46 -4.18 3.88
N LEU A 129 -9.41 -3.27 3.72
CA LEU A 129 -10.80 -3.60 3.40
C LEU A 129 -10.90 -4.35 2.06
N PHE A 130 -10.19 -3.90 1.02
CA PHE A 130 -10.12 -4.61 -0.26
C PHE A 130 -9.53 -6.02 -0.11
N LEU A 131 -8.52 -6.20 0.74
CA LEU A 131 -7.98 -7.52 1.05
C LEU A 131 -9.04 -8.43 1.69
N ILE A 132 -9.81 -7.92 2.66
CA ILE A 132 -10.89 -8.66 3.33
C ILE A 132 -11.96 -9.07 2.31
N ILE A 133 -12.42 -8.15 1.47
CA ILE A 133 -13.40 -8.42 0.40
C ILE A 133 -12.87 -9.51 -0.54
N TYR A 134 -11.61 -9.42 -0.95
CA TYR A 134 -10.96 -10.44 -1.78
C TYR A 134 -11.01 -11.83 -1.14
N VAL A 135 -10.76 -11.93 0.15
CA VAL A 135 -10.79 -13.20 0.91
C VAL A 135 -12.21 -13.76 0.96
N ILE A 136 -13.19 -12.92 1.25
CA ILE A 136 -14.61 -13.31 1.31
C ILE A 136 -15.06 -13.89 -0.04
N ILE A 137 -14.80 -13.16 -1.14
CA ILE A 137 -15.18 -13.59 -2.49
C ILE A 137 -14.50 -14.92 -2.85
N LYS A 138 -13.23 -15.07 -2.49
CA LYS A 138 -12.47 -16.30 -2.79
C LYS A 138 -13.02 -17.51 -2.03
N ASN A 139 -13.31 -17.34 -0.74
CA ASN A 139 -13.88 -18.41 0.08
C ASN A 139 -15.29 -18.80 -0.40
N PHE A 140 -16.13 -17.83 -0.78
CA PHE A 140 -17.47 -18.10 -1.29
C PHE A 140 -17.44 -18.92 -2.59
N ARG A 141 -16.54 -18.62 -3.50
CA ARG A 141 -16.37 -19.41 -4.75
C ARG A 141 -15.94 -20.85 -4.48
N ILE A 142 -15.05 -21.06 -3.52
CA ILE A 142 -14.61 -22.41 -3.13
C ILE A 142 -15.81 -23.20 -2.60
N TRP A 143 -16.61 -22.60 -1.72
CA TRP A 143 -17.80 -23.23 -1.15
C TRP A 143 -18.84 -23.63 -2.22
N GLN A 144 -19.10 -22.77 -3.20
CA GLN A 144 -20.01 -23.08 -4.32
C GLN A 144 -19.55 -24.29 -5.13
N VAL A 145 -18.25 -24.42 -5.45
CA VAL A 145 -17.70 -25.55 -6.19
C VAL A 145 -17.91 -26.87 -5.42
N PHE A 146 -17.72 -26.86 -4.10
CA PHE A 146 -17.95 -28.04 -3.28
C PHE A 146 -19.44 -28.43 -3.19
N SER A 147 -20.34 -27.45 -3.08
CA SER A 147 -21.79 -27.71 -2.99
C SER A 147 -22.35 -28.27 -4.30
N THR A 148 -21.89 -27.80 -5.47
CA THR A 148 -22.33 -28.33 -6.76
C THR A 148 -21.76 -29.73 -7.02
N ALA A 149 -20.55 -30.05 -6.59
CA ALA A 149 -19.96 -31.37 -6.75
C ALA A 149 -20.68 -32.43 -5.91
N SER A 150 -21.17 -32.10 -4.71
CA SER A 150 -21.92 -33.01 -3.85
C SER A 150 -23.34 -33.33 -4.39
N VAL A 151 -23.93 -32.42 -5.15
CA VAL A 151 -25.26 -32.65 -5.78
C VAL A 151 -25.18 -33.55 -7.01
N VAL A 152 -24.06 -33.58 -7.73
CA VAL A 152 -23.88 -34.41 -8.94
C VAL A 152 -23.49 -35.86 -8.60
N SER A 153 -23.03 -36.13 -7.37
CA SER A 153 -22.59 -37.44 -6.90
C SER A 153 -23.69 -38.32 -6.25
N ASN A 154 -24.91 -37.79 -6.10
CA ASN A 154 -26.12 -38.49 -5.66
C ASN A 154 -27.08 -38.71 -6.82
#